data_59596b192fee0c165ac2be465de91f02
#
_entry.id   59596b192fee0c165ac2be465de91f02
#
_cell.length_a   1.000
_cell.length_b   1.000
_cell.length_c   1.000
_cell.angle_alpha   90.00
_cell.angle_beta   90.00
_cell.angle_gamma   90.00
#
_symmetry.space_group_name_H-M   'P 1'
#
loop_
_entity.id
_entity.type
_entity.pdbx_description
1 polymer ?
#
loop_
_entity_poly.entity_id
_entity_poly.type
_entity_poly.pdbx_seq_one_letter_code
_entity_poly.pdbx_strand_id
1 'polypeptide(L)'
;MKNQEDALDIVQESIKKALISIEAIKDPTSIKSWFYKIVVRTAIDFLRKQKKLTLADNQMIDSISHGKEDLYEDIDLHNALDELPLQYKTVITLRFFEDLKIEEIAEIVDENINTVKTRLYRGLKLLRIIITEEELE
;
A
#
# COMPACT_ATOMS: atom_id res chain seq x y z
N MET A 1 -3.27 1.54 5.09
CA MET A 1 -4.23 1.30 6.15
C MET A 1 -4.07 2.30 7.24
N LYS A 2 -5.14 2.92 7.60
CA LYS A 2 -5.09 3.91 8.66
C LYS A 2 -5.45 3.36 10.01
N ASN A 3 -6.08 2.20 10.03
CA ASN A 3 -6.53 1.56 11.27
C ASN A 3 -5.54 0.49 11.67
N GLN A 4 -4.97 0.63 12.86
CA GLN A 4 -3.98 -0.33 13.33
C GLN A 4 -4.56 -1.73 13.51
N GLU A 5 -5.81 -1.81 13.95
CA GLU A 5 -6.46 -3.10 14.11
C GLU A 5 -6.61 -3.80 12.77
N ASP A 6 -7.00 -3.05 11.75
CA ASP A 6 -7.14 -3.62 10.42
C ASP A 6 -5.80 -4.09 9.88
N ALA A 7 -4.75 -3.28 10.10
CA ALA A 7 -3.42 -3.66 9.64
C ALA A 7 -2.96 -4.94 10.33
N LEU A 8 -3.23 -5.04 11.62
CA LEU A 8 -2.86 -6.23 12.37
C LEU A 8 -3.61 -7.46 11.88
N ASP A 9 -4.89 -7.30 11.59
CA ASP A 9 -5.69 -8.40 11.06
C ASP A 9 -5.15 -8.87 9.72
N ILE A 10 -4.74 -7.93 8.87
CA ILE A 10 -4.17 -8.27 7.57
C ILE A 10 -2.87 -9.03 7.74
N VAL A 11 -2.03 -8.59 8.67
CA VAL A 11 -0.76 -9.27 8.92
C VAL A 11 -1.01 -10.69 9.42
N GLN A 12 -1.94 -10.86 10.36
CA GLN A 12 -2.24 -12.18 10.90
C GLN A 12 -2.78 -13.10 9.81
N GLU A 13 -3.67 -12.60 8.99
CA GLU A 13 -4.22 -13.41 7.92
C GLU A 13 -3.13 -13.77 6.91
N SER A 14 -2.22 -12.83 6.64
CA SER A 14 -1.12 -13.09 5.73
C SER A 14 -0.19 -14.15 6.27
N ILE A 15 0.09 -14.12 7.56
CA ILE A 15 0.94 -15.13 8.18
C ILE A 15 0.28 -16.51 8.08
N LYS A 16 -1.02 -16.58 8.31
CA LYS A 16 -1.73 -17.86 8.15
C LYS A 16 -1.60 -18.40 6.75
N LYS A 17 -1.82 -17.54 5.75
CA LYS A 17 -1.70 -17.97 4.37
C LYS A 17 -0.27 -18.38 4.05
N ALA A 18 0.70 -17.65 4.59
CA ALA A 18 2.09 -17.97 4.34
C ALA A 18 2.45 -19.34 4.92
N LEU A 19 2.00 -19.62 6.12
CA LEU A 19 2.30 -20.89 6.75
C LEU A 19 1.71 -22.07 5.98
N ILE A 20 0.53 -21.88 5.43
CA ILE A 20 -0.11 -22.94 4.66
C ILE A 20 0.67 -23.18 3.37
N SER A 21 1.21 -22.15 2.75
CA SER A 21 1.85 -22.24 1.46
C SER A 21 3.37 -22.30 1.51
N ILE A 22 3.94 -22.40 2.70
CA ILE A 22 5.39 -22.24 2.82
C ILE A 22 6.17 -23.30 2.07
N GLU A 23 5.61 -24.48 1.94
CA GLU A 23 6.31 -25.56 1.24
C GLU A 23 6.35 -25.35 -0.27
N ALA A 24 5.53 -24.44 -0.77
CA ALA A 24 5.54 -24.12 -2.19
C ALA A 24 6.74 -23.28 -2.60
N ILE A 25 7.46 -22.72 -1.63
CA ILE A 25 8.63 -21.90 -1.93
C ILE A 25 9.80 -22.81 -2.24
N LYS A 26 10.34 -22.66 -3.45
CA LYS A 26 11.49 -23.45 -3.84
C LYS A 26 12.79 -22.69 -3.75
N ASP A 27 12.72 -21.39 -3.77
CA ASP A 27 13.89 -20.53 -3.78
C ASP A 27 13.85 -19.62 -2.56
N PRO A 28 14.71 -19.85 -1.56
CA PRO A 28 14.70 -19.01 -0.36
C PRO A 28 14.96 -17.53 -0.62
N THR A 29 15.63 -17.21 -1.72
CA THR A 29 15.90 -15.81 -2.02
C THR A 29 14.66 -15.07 -2.43
N SER A 30 13.58 -15.78 -2.74
CA SER A 30 12.32 -15.15 -3.13
C SER A 30 11.36 -14.97 -1.97
N ILE A 31 11.77 -15.33 -0.76
CA ILE A 31 10.84 -15.29 0.37
C ILE A 31 10.26 -13.90 0.59
N LYS A 32 11.10 -12.88 0.50
CA LYS A 32 10.65 -11.54 0.79
C LYS A 32 9.54 -11.10 -0.17
N SER A 33 9.77 -11.22 -1.47
CA SER A 33 8.76 -10.80 -2.43
C SER A 33 7.55 -11.73 -2.40
N TRP A 34 7.77 -13.02 -2.14
CA TRP A 34 6.67 -13.95 -2.01
C TRP A 34 5.74 -13.57 -0.85
N PHE A 35 6.31 -13.22 0.29
CA PHE A 35 5.51 -12.84 1.43
C PHE A 35 4.81 -11.51 1.19
N TYR A 36 5.50 -10.55 0.59
CA TYR A 36 4.86 -9.28 0.26
C TYR A 36 3.70 -9.45 -0.71
N LYS A 37 3.84 -10.40 -1.63
CA LYS A 37 2.74 -10.70 -2.54
C LYS A 37 1.50 -11.12 -1.75
N ILE A 38 1.69 -11.98 -0.75
CA ILE A 38 0.58 -12.41 0.09
C ILE A 38 -0.01 -11.24 0.86
N VAL A 39 0.84 -10.42 1.48
CA VAL A 39 0.38 -9.30 2.29
C VAL A 39 -0.39 -8.29 1.44
N VAL A 40 0.16 -7.92 0.30
CA VAL A 40 -0.47 -6.92 -0.55
C VAL A 40 -1.82 -7.43 -1.06
N ARG A 41 -1.87 -8.67 -1.50
CA ARG A 41 -3.13 -9.22 -2.00
C ARG A 41 -4.17 -9.33 -0.90
N THR A 42 -3.74 -9.72 0.30
CA THR A 42 -4.65 -9.79 1.44
C THR A 42 -5.18 -8.40 1.77
N ALA A 43 -4.32 -7.41 1.76
CA ALA A 43 -4.73 -6.04 2.06
C ALA A 43 -5.71 -5.51 1.01
N ILE A 44 -5.44 -5.77 -0.25
CA ILE A 44 -6.33 -5.31 -1.31
C ILE A 44 -7.70 -5.97 -1.19
N ASP A 45 -7.73 -7.27 -0.91
CA ASP A 45 -9.00 -7.96 -0.72
C ASP A 45 -9.76 -7.38 0.46
N PHE A 46 -9.06 -7.09 1.54
CA PHE A 46 -9.67 -6.50 2.72
C PHE A 46 -10.30 -5.15 2.38
N LEU A 47 -9.58 -4.32 1.66
CA LEU A 47 -10.06 -3.00 1.30
C LEU A 47 -11.26 -3.07 0.35
N ARG A 48 -11.26 -4.05 -0.54
CA ARG A 48 -12.40 -4.23 -1.42
C ARG A 48 -13.66 -4.58 -0.65
N LYS A 49 -13.52 -5.44 0.34
CA LYS A 49 -14.66 -5.82 1.16
C LYS A 49 -15.17 -4.64 1.97
N GLN A 50 -14.26 -3.86 2.52
CA GLN A 50 -14.65 -2.67 3.27
C GLN A 50 -15.38 -1.68 2.37
N LYS A 51 -14.89 -1.50 1.16
CA LYS A 51 -15.51 -0.57 0.24
C LYS A 51 -16.94 -1.00 -0.08
N LYS A 52 -17.16 -2.29 -0.26
CA LYS A 52 -18.51 -2.79 -0.51
C LYS A 52 -19.42 -2.51 0.65
N LEU A 53 -18.94 -2.74 1.86
CA LEU A 53 -19.75 -2.47 3.05
C LEU A 53 -20.05 -1.00 3.18
N THR A 54 -19.07 -0.16 2.93
CA THR A 54 -19.25 1.29 3.01
C THR A 54 -20.27 1.78 2.01
N LEU A 55 -20.19 1.25 0.79
CA LEU A 55 -21.15 1.63 -0.24
C LEU A 55 -22.56 1.20 0.12
N ALA A 56 -22.67 0.04 0.74
CA ALA A 56 -23.99 -0.44 1.15
C ALA A 56 -24.57 0.44 2.24
N ASP A 57 -23.76 0.84 3.16
CA ASP A 57 -24.19 1.71 4.22
C ASP A 57 -24.27 3.13 3.82
N ASN A 58 -23.57 3.53 2.91
CA ASN A 58 -23.59 4.74 2.43
C ASN A 58 -23.01 5.81 2.96
N GLN A 59 -22.41 6.15 3.04
CA GLN A 59 -21.95 7.03 3.41
C GLN A 59 -21.27 7.71 3.96
N MET A 60 -20.95 8.10 4.21
CA MET A 60 -20.41 8.75 4.80
C MET A 60 -19.24 8.90 4.92
N ILE A 61 -18.68 8.86 4.78
CA ILE A 61 -17.70 8.79 4.91
C ILE A 61 -16.74 9.54 4.91
N ASP A 62 -16.19 9.84 4.72
CA ASP A 62 -15.29 10.35 4.62
C ASP A 62 -14.77 11.08 5.31
N SER A 63 -14.79 11.34 5.59
CA SER A 63 -14.39 11.97 6.17
C SER A 63 -13.51 12.07 6.88
N ILE A 64 -13.09 11.91 7.12
CA ILE A 64 -12.39 11.84 7.80
C ILE A 64 -11.33 12.31 7.94
N SER A 65 -10.86 12.53 8.08
CA SER A 65 -9.93 12.75 8.23
C SER A 65 -9.13 13.26 8.64
N HIS A 66 -8.60 13.54 8.92
CA HIS A 66 -7.70 13.88 9.19
C HIS A 66 -7.26 14.58 10.03
N GLY A 67 -6.84 14.76 10.23
CA GLY A 67 -6.49 15.35 10.99
C GLY A 67 -5.37 15.49 11.54
N LYS A 68 -4.67 15.72 11.66
CA LYS A 68 -3.78 15.70 12.21
C LYS A 68 -2.84 16.39 12.38
N GLU A 69 -2.07 16.56 12.62
CA GLU A 69 -1.31 17.22 12.93
C GLU A 69 -0.11 16.86 13.11
N ASP A 70 0.78 16.95 12.88
CA ASP A 70 1.84 16.54 13.06
C ASP A 70 2.85 17.32 12.96
N LEU A 71 3.72 17.34 13.22
CA LEU A 71 4.65 18.08 13.41
C LEU A 71 5.92 17.64 12.94
N TYR A 72 6.23 16.42 12.61
CA TYR A 72 7.49 15.86 12.20
C TYR A 72 7.50 15.65 10.71
N GLU A 73 8.63 15.86 10.07
CA GLU A 73 8.74 15.70 8.63
C GLU A 73 8.38 14.30 8.18
N ASP A 74 8.74 13.31 8.99
CA ASP A 74 8.38 11.93 8.64
C ASP A 74 6.89 11.76 8.60
N ILE A 75 6.18 12.39 9.54
CA ILE A 75 4.74 12.31 9.57
C ILE A 75 4.14 13.02 8.37
N ASP A 76 4.75 14.14 7.96
CA ASP A 76 4.27 14.86 6.79
C ASP A 76 4.38 14.00 5.54
N LEU A 77 5.50 13.27 5.40
CA LEU A 77 5.65 12.40 4.25
C LEU A 77 4.62 11.29 4.26
N HIS A 78 4.39 10.68 5.42
CA HIS A 78 3.38 9.63 5.51
C HIS A 78 1.99 10.17 5.22
N ASN A 79 1.71 11.38 5.69
CA ASN A 79 0.41 11.98 5.40
C ASN A 79 0.25 12.25 3.91
N ALA A 80 1.32 12.72 3.27
CA ALA A 80 1.28 12.98 1.83
C ALA A 80 1.07 11.67 1.07
N LEU A 81 1.74 10.62 1.50
CA LEU A 81 1.56 9.32 0.86
C LEU A 81 0.12 8.83 0.99
N ASP A 82 -0.50 9.08 2.14
CA ASP A 82 -1.86 8.64 2.36
C ASP A 82 -2.85 9.34 1.45
N GLU A 83 -2.50 10.50 0.92
CA GLU A 83 -3.38 11.20 0.00
C GLU A 83 -3.33 10.64 -1.42
N LEU A 84 -2.33 9.82 -1.71
CA LEU A 84 -2.22 9.24 -3.04
C LEU A 84 -3.25 8.13 -3.25
N PRO A 85 -3.71 7.96 -4.49
CA PRO A 85 -4.50 6.77 -4.81
C PRO A 85 -3.73 5.50 -4.44
N LEU A 86 -4.48 4.48 -4.06
CA LEU A 86 -3.89 3.24 -3.57
C LEU A 86 -2.88 2.64 -4.54
N GLN A 87 -3.18 2.67 -5.84
CA GLN A 87 -2.30 2.05 -6.82
C GLN A 87 -0.92 2.71 -6.85
N TYR A 88 -0.85 4.02 -6.65
CA TYR A 88 0.43 4.72 -6.62
C TYR A 88 1.13 4.53 -5.29
N LYS A 89 0.37 4.63 -4.22
CA LYS A 89 0.93 4.46 -2.88
C LYS A 89 1.57 3.09 -2.73
N THR A 90 0.93 2.06 -3.25
CA THR A 90 1.42 0.69 -3.13
C THR A 90 2.78 0.53 -3.81
N VAL A 91 2.89 0.96 -5.07
CA VAL A 91 4.15 0.75 -5.78
C VAL A 91 5.27 1.60 -5.20
N ILE A 92 4.96 2.81 -4.74
CA ILE A 92 5.96 3.67 -4.12
C ILE A 92 6.46 3.04 -2.83
N THR A 93 5.56 2.54 -2.01
CA THR A 93 5.94 1.91 -0.75
C THR A 93 6.83 0.71 -0.99
N LEU A 94 6.44 -0.15 -1.93
CA LEU A 94 7.22 -1.35 -2.20
C LEU A 94 8.59 -1.02 -2.77
N ARG A 95 8.68 0.00 -3.59
CA ARG A 95 9.95 0.35 -4.22
C ARG A 95 10.90 1.05 -3.26
N PHE A 96 10.41 2.02 -2.51
CA PHE A 96 11.30 2.90 -1.76
C PHE A 96 11.40 2.57 -0.28
N PHE A 97 10.35 2.05 0.31
CA PHE A 97 10.42 1.66 1.72
C PHE A 97 10.81 0.22 1.91
N GLU A 98 10.41 -0.65 0.99
CA GLU A 98 10.74 -2.07 1.10
C GLU A 98 11.88 -2.47 0.18
N ASP A 99 12.35 -1.54 -0.65
CA ASP A 99 13.54 -1.73 -1.48
C ASP A 99 13.42 -2.93 -2.43
N LEU A 100 12.24 -3.11 -3.00
CA LEU A 100 12.02 -4.18 -3.94
C LEU A 100 12.32 -3.73 -5.36
N LYS A 101 12.71 -4.68 -6.20
CA LYS A 101 12.96 -4.40 -7.59
C LYS A 101 11.63 -4.24 -8.34
N ILE A 102 11.68 -3.50 -9.44
CA ILE A 102 10.49 -3.25 -10.23
C ILE A 102 9.87 -4.57 -10.70
N GLU A 103 10.69 -5.53 -11.09
CA GLU A 103 10.20 -6.83 -11.52
C GLU A 103 9.45 -7.55 -10.39
N GLU A 104 9.98 -7.45 -9.18
CA GLU A 104 9.32 -8.06 -8.03
C GLU A 104 8.00 -7.38 -7.74
N ILE A 105 7.97 -6.06 -7.85
CA ILE A 105 6.74 -5.32 -7.61
C ILE A 105 5.69 -5.70 -8.65
N ALA A 106 6.10 -5.82 -9.90
CA ALA A 106 5.17 -6.20 -10.96
C ALA A 106 4.50 -7.52 -10.65
N GLU A 107 5.26 -8.46 -10.14
CA GLU A 107 4.72 -9.75 -9.77
C GLU A 107 3.77 -9.64 -8.59
N ILE A 108 4.14 -8.85 -7.61
CA ILE A 108 3.33 -8.69 -6.40
C ILE A 108 1.96 -8.09 -6.72
N VAL A 109 1.94 -7.04 -7.54
CA VAL A 109 0.68 -6.36 -7.86
C VAL A 109 0.00 -6.94 -9.09
N ASP A 110 0.62 -7.94 -9.73
CA ASP A 110 0.04 -8.65 -10.88
C ASP A 110 -0.17 -7.71 -12.05
N GLU A 111 0.84 -6.91 -12.35
CA GLU A 111 0.85 -6.01 -13.49
C GLU A 111 2.16 -6.16 -14.23
N ASN A 112 2.20 -5.64 -15.46
CA ASN A 112 3.45 -5.74 -16.19
C ASN A 112 4.42 -4.63 -15.73
N ILE A 113 5.69 -4.81 -16.11
CA ILE A 113 6.74 -3.91 -15.66
C ILE A 113 6.48 -2.48 -16.11
N ASN A 114 6.00 -2.29 -17.32
CA ASN A 114 5.74 -0.95 -17.82
C ASN A 114 4.66 -0.25 -17.03
N THR A 115 3.63 -0.98 -16.62
CA THR A 115 2.58 -0.40 -15.80
C THR A 115 3.13 0.04 -14.45
N VAL A 116 4.00 -0.77 -13.86
CA VAL A 116 4.61 -0.41 -12.58
C VAL A 116 5.46 0.85 -12.74
N LYS A 117 6.26 0.91 -13.79
CA LYS A 117 7.08 2.09 -14.04
C LYS A 117 6.23 3.34 -14.20
N THR A 118 5.14 3.23 -14.93
CA THR A 118 4.23 4.35 -15.14
C THR A 118 3.62 4.80 -13.82
N ARG A 119 3.19 3.84 -13.01
CA ARG A 119 2.61 4.17 -11.72
C ARG A 119 3.62 4.83 -10.80
N LEU A 120 4.86 4.35 -10.81
CA LEU A 120 5.90 4.97 -10.01
C LEU A 120 6.13 6.41 -10.44
N TYR A 121 6.26 6.62 -11.73
CA TYR A 121 6.52 7.95 -12.24
C TYR A 121 5.38 8.91 -11.91
N ARG A 122 4.16 8.49 -12.17
CA ARG A 122 3.00 9.33 -11.91
C ARG A 122 2.78 9.55 -10.43
N GLY A 123 3.00 8.49 -9.64
CA GLY A 123 2.85 8.61 -8.21
C GLY A 123 3.83 9.57 -7.60
N LEU A 124 5.10 9.50 -8.01
CA LEU A 124 6.10 10.41 -7.52
C LEU A 124 5.80 11.85 -7.91
N LYS A 125 5.26 12.03 -9.11
CA LYS A 125 4.89 13.35 -9.58
C LYS A 125 3.78 13.93 -8.72
N LEU A 126 2.76 13.14 -8.44
CA LEU A 126 1.67 13.59 -7.58
C LEU A 126 2.15 13.86 -6.16
N LEU A 127 3.01 12.99 -5.65
CA LEU A 127 3.54 13.17 -4.31
C LEU A 127 4.31 14.49 -4.19
N ARG A 128 5.09 14.79 -5.21
CA ARG A 128 5.82 16.05 -5.23
C ARG A 128 4.86 17.24 -5.18
N ILE A 129 3.79 17.17 -5.93
CA ILE A 129 2.80 18.25 -5.94
C ILE A 129 2.18 18.41 -4.56
N ILE A 130 1.79 17.31 -3.93
CA ILE A 130 1.17 17.36 -2.61
C ILE A 130 2.12 17.99 -1.60
N ILE A 131 3.37 17.55 -1.59
CA ILE A 131 4.34 18.07 -0.64
C ILE A 131 4.61 19.55 -0.88
N THR A 132 4.73 19.92 -2.15
CA THR A 132 5.00 21.31 -2.49
C THR A 132 3.85 22.23 -2.05
N GLU A 133 2.63 21.77 -2.25
CA GLU A 133 1.48 22.56 -1.84
C GLU A 133 1.44 22.73 -0.33
N GLU A 134 1.79 21.70 0.40
CA GLU A 134 1.79 21.80 1.85
C GLU A 134 2.86 22.77 2.33
N GLU A 135 4.00 22.79 1.66
CA GLU A 135 5.06 23.70 2.04
C GLU A 135 4.70 25.16 1.81
N LEU A 136 3.89 25.40 0.80
CA LEU A 136 3.49 26.76 0.49
C LEU A 136 2.50 27.33 1.49
N GLU A 137 1.84 26.49 2.22
CA GLU A 137 0.92 26.95 3.24
C GLU A 137 1.63 27.15 4.54
#